data_47dc9a7db4fea83b7e137c2a221d0a25
#
_entry.id   47dc9a7db4fea83b7e137c2a221d0a25
#
_cell.length_a   1.000
_cell.length_b   1.000
_cell.length_c   1.000
_cell.angle_alpha   90.00
_cell.angle_beta   90.00
_cell.angle_gamma   90.00
#
_symmetry.space_group_name_H-M   'P 1'
#
loop_
_entity.id
_entity.type
_entity.pdbx_description
1 polymer ?
#
loop_
_entity_poly.entity_id
_entity_poly.type
_entity_poly.pdbx_seq_one_letter_code
_entity_poly.pdbx_strand_id
1 'polypeptide(L)'
;MNGKVALVTGSSRGIGAATAAALARAGYAVCINYIEREDAAEALAAQLRAEGCRVITHRADVADREAVNAMVARIERELGPVTLLVSNAGVAEQQLFQDISPDWWKRIFDVNLNGAFHCAQAVLPHMLHEHSGCMIFVSSIWGSHGASCETAYAATKHAIIGLSRSLAAELAPSGIRVNCVAPGVIDTDMVQVLGRETLDALAQETIPMGRLGKPEEIARAVLYLAEDASYTTGQVLQCDGGFFIG
;
A
#
# COMPACT_ATOMS: atom_id res chain seq x y z
N MET A 1 -20.12 10.43 15.80
CA MET A 1 -19.27 10.67 14.61
C MET A 1 -18.19 9.58 14.65
N ASN A 2 -18.28 8.58 13.78
CA ASN A 2 -17.21 7.61 13.63
C ASN A 2 -15.98 8.35 13.13
N GLY A 3 -14.90 8.34 13.93
CA GLY A 3 -13.67 9.04 13.58
C GLY A 3 -13.03 8.38 12.33
N LYS A 4 -12.31 9.15 11.53
CA LYS A 4 -11.51 8.62 10.40
C LYS A 4 -10.35 7.80 10.96
N VAL A 5 -10.32 6.50 10.74
CA VAL A 5 -9.24 5.60 11.18
C VAL A 5 -8.64 4.89 9.99
N ALA A 6 -7.32 4.99 9.82
CA ALA A 6 -6.59 4.37 8.73
C ALA A 6 -5.60 3.31 9.23
N LEU A 7 -5.61 2.13 8.59
CA LEU A 7 -4.54 1.15 8.65
C LEU A 7 -3.68 1.28 7.39
N VAL A 8 -2.39 1.57 7.55
CA VAL A 8 -1.42 1.58 6.45
C VAL A 8 -0.39 0.47 6.69
N THR A 9 -0.40 -0.56 5.85
CA THR A 9 0.55 -1.68 6.02
C THR A 9 1.91 -1.37 5.42
N GLY A 10 3.00 -1.88 6.03
CA GLY A 10 4.35 -1.62 5.58
C GLY A 10 4.72 -0.13 5.60
N SER A 11 4.31 0.60 6.64
CA SER A 11 4.36 2.05 6.69
C SER A 11 5.49 2.64 7.56
N SER A 12 6.54 1.86 7.83
CA SER A 12 7.74 2.37 8.51
C SER A 12 8.66 3.20 7.60
N ARG A 13 8.56 3.07 6.27
CA ARG A 13 9.41 3.77 5.29
C ARG A 13 8.72 3.93 3.93
N GLY A 14 9.35 4.67 3.03
CA GLY A 14 8.95 4.81 1.62
C GLY A 14 7.52 5.31 1.44
N ILE A 15 6.81 4.73 0.47
CA ILE A 15 5.43 5.09 0.12
C ILE A 15 4.49 4.96 1.33
N GLY A 16 4.64 3.87 2.09
CA GLY A 16 3.79 3.62 3.26
C GLY A 16 3.95 4.70 4.34
N ALA A 17 5.17 5.12 4.65
CA ALA A 17 5.45 6.18 5.63
C ALA A 17 4.91 7.54 5.17
N ALA A 18 5.14 7.91 3.91
CA ALA A 18 4.61 9.15 3.34
C ALA A 18 3.07 9.14 3.34
N THR A 19 2.45 8.00 3.04
CA THR A 19 1.00 7.82 3.08
C THR A 19 0.46 7.94 4.50
N ALA A 20 1.07 7.26 5.47
CA ALA A 20 0.67 7.36 6.88
C ALA A 20 0.75 8.81 7.39
N ALA A 21 1.84 9.53 7.04
CA ALA A 21 2.00 10.93 7.40
C ALA A 21 0.95 11.84 6.75
N ALA A 22 0.68 11.65 5.45
CA ALA A 22 -0.34 12.44 4.74
C ALA A 22 -1.74 12.24 5.33
N LEU A 23 -2.13 10.99 5.61
CA LEU A 23 -3.42 10.66 6.23
C LEU A 23 -3.54 11.20 7.65
N ALA A 24 -2.48 11.08 8.48
CA ALA A 24 -2.49 11.62 9.83
C ALA A 24 -2.69 13.14 9.84
N ARG A 25 -2.01 13.87 8.95
CA ARG A 25 -2.17 15.33 8.79
C ARG A 25 -3.53 15.73 8.19
N ALA A 26 -4.18 14.83 7.46
CA ALA A 26 -5.56 14.98 6.98
C ALA A 26 -6.62 14.64 8.03
N GLY A 27 -6.21 14.34 9.28
CA GLY A 27 -7.12 14.12 10.41
C GLY A 27 -7.52 12.66 10.65
N TYR A 28 -6.87 11.70 9.99
CA TYR A 28 -7.05 10.29 10.35
C TYR A 28 -6.29 9.94 11.63
N ALA A 29 -6.90 9.12 12.47
CA ALA A 29 -6.14 8.32 13.41
C ALA A 29 -5.46 7.18 12.64
N VAL A 30 -4.15 7.02 12.74
CA VAL A 30 -3.38 6.14 11.86
C VAL A 30 -2.67 5.04 12.65
N CYS A 31 -2.78 3.81 12.17
CA CYS A 31 -1.89 2.73 12.57
C CYS A 31 -0.75 2.57 11.56
N ILE A 32 0.48 2.76 12.02
CA ILE A 32 1.72 2.48 11.28
C ILE A 32 2.10 1.02 11.53
N ASN A 33 1.92 0.18 10.51
CA ASN A 33 2.31 -1.22 10.60
C ASN A 33 3.74 -1.42 10.05
N TYR A 34 4.49 -2.28 10.74
CA TYR A 34 5.85 -2.67 10.36
C TYR A 34 6.12 -4.13 10.76
N ILE A 35 7.22 -4.70 10.24
CA ILE A 35 7.73 -6.02 10.65
C ILE A 35 9.16 -5.91 11.24
N GLU A 36 10.08 -5.20 10.59
CA GLU A 36 11.51 -5.15 10.95
C GLU A 36 11.96 -3.78 11.46
N ARG A 37 11.49 -2.69 10.85
CA ARG A 37 11.99 -1.34 11.10
C ARG A 37 11.17 -0.62 12.18
N GLU A 38 11.29 -1.12 13.41
CA GLU A 38 10.62 -0.52 14.58
C GLU A 38 11.12 0.90 14.86
N ASP A 39 12.43 1.11 14.77
CA ASP A 39 13.09 2.40 14.91
C ASP A 39 12.48 3.50 14.02
N ALA A 40 12.31 3.17 12.74
CA ALA A 40 11.75 4.09 11.77
C ALA A 40 10.23 4.32 12.00
N ALA A 41 9.48 3.27 12.33
CA ALA A 41 8.06 3.37 12.63
C ALA A 41 7.79 4.25 13.86
N GLU A 42 8.54 4.05 14.95
CA GLU A 42 8.40 4.85 16.17
C GLU A 42 8.89 6.29 15.98
N ALA A 43 9.97 6.52 15.21
CA ALA A 43 10.42 7.88 14.88
C ALA A 43 9.34 8.66 14.13
N LEU A 44 8.71 8.04 13.10
CA LEU A 44 7.60 8.64 12.37
C LEU A 44 6.39 8.90 13.27
N ALA A 45 6.03 7.93 14.10
CA ALA A 45 4.91 8.07 15.03
C ALA A 45 5.16 9.19 16.05
N ALA A 46 6.38 9.30 16.60
CA ALA A 46 6.74 10.35 17.54
C ALA A 46 6.64 11.74 16.88
N GLN A 47 7.15 11.89 15.65
CA GLN A 47 7.03 13.12 14.89
C GLN A 47 5.55 13.51 14.70
N LEU A 48 4.71 12.59 14.23
CA LEU A 48 3.29 12.87 13.98
C LEU A 48 2.51 13.16 15.27
N ARG A 49 2.83 12.49 16.36
CA ARG A 49 2.23 12.79 17.68
C ARG A 49 2.63 14.19 18.17
N ALA A 50 3.86 14.63 17.93
CA ALA A 50 4.30 15.99 18.23
C ALA A 50 3.58 17.05 17.39
N GLU A 51 3.12 16.70 16.18
CA GLU A 51 2.26 17.51 15.34
C GLU A 51 0.76 17.47 15.78
N GLY A 52 0.43 16.74 16.85
CA GLY A 52 -0.95 16.60 17.37
C GLY A 52 -1.77 15.50 16.71
N CYS A 53 -1.18 14.66 15.86
CA CYS A 53 -1.89 13.56 15.21
C CYS A 53 -2.09 12.36 16.16
N ARG A 54 -3.19 11.64 15.99
CA ARG A 54 -3.45 10.37 16.70
C ARG A 54 -2.80 9.21 15.93
N VAL A 55 -1.69 8.68 16.43
CA VAL A 55 -0.93 7.63 15.75
C VAL A 55 -0.50 6.54 16.72
N ILE A 56 -0.70 5.29 16.33
CA ILE A 56 -0.11 4.11 16.99
C ILE A 56 0.77 3.36 16.01
N THR A 57 1.69 2.57 16.53
CA THR A 57 2.52 1.62 15.77
C THR A 57 2.10 0.20 16.10
N HIS A 58 2.19 -0.71 15.16
CA HIS A 58 1.95 -2.13 15.41
C HIS A 58 2.88 -3.02 14.58
N ARG A 59 3.61 -3.89 15.28
CA ARG A 59 4.43 -4.90 14.63
C ARG A 59 3.58 -6.10 14.25
N ALA A 60 3.43 -6.37 12.94
CA ALA A 60 2.75 -7.56 12.43
C ALA A 60 3.28 -7.91 11.03
N ASP A 61 3.55 -9.19 10.79
CA ASP A 61 3.71 -9.70 9.43
C ASP A 61 2.32 -9.87 8.81
N VAL A 62 2.06 -9.19 7.72
CA VAL A 62 0.77 -9.29 7.01
C VAL A 62 0.52 -10.67 6.42
N ALA A 63 1.58 -11.46 6.20
CA ALA A 63 1.47 -12.85 5.77
C ALA A 63 0.86 -13.76 6.86
N ASP A 64 0.93 -13.35 8.13
CA ASP A 64 0.34 -14.04 9.27
C ASP A 64 -1.05 -13.49 9.58
N ARG A 65 -2.07 -14.30 9.30
CA ARG A 65 -3.47 -13.94 9.52
C ARG A 65 -3.80 -13.62 10.97
N GLU A 66 -3.24 -14.38 11.92
CA GLU A 66 -3.48 -14.16 13.34
C GLU A 66 -2.87 -12.84 13.81
N ALA A 67 -1.66 -12.52 13.33
CA ALA A 67 -1.03 -11.23 13.59
C ALA A 67 -1.85 -10.06 13.01
N VAL A 68 -2.42 -10.22 11.82
CA VAL A 68 -3.31 -9.20 11.21
C VAL A 68 -4.59 -9.03 12.03
N ASN A 69 -5.24 -10.12 12.45
CA ASN A 69 -6.43 -10.05 13.28
C ASN A 69 -6.15 -9.36 14.63
N ALA A 70 -5.04 -9.68 15.27
CA ALA A 70 -4.61 -9.03 16.52
C ALA A 70 -4.31 -7.53 16.32
N MET A 71 -3.71 -7.16 15.18
CA MET A 71 -3.47 -5.77 14.82
C MET A 71 -4.78 -5.00 14.67
N VAL A 72 -5.73 -5.51 13.90
CA VAL A 72 -7.02 -4.84 13.67
C VAL A 72 -7.78 -4.71 14.99
N ALA A 73 -7.85 -5.75 15.81
CA ALA A 73 -8.50 -5.70 17.12
C ALA A 73 -7.86 -4.65 18.06
N ARG A 74 -6.54 -4.46 18.01
CA ARG A 74 -5.85 -3.39 18.74
C ARG A 74 -6.21 -2.01 18.21
N ILE A 75 -6.25 -1.83 16.88
CA ILE A 75 -6.64 -0.56 16.25
C ILE A 75 -8.06 -0.17 16.70
N GLU A 76 -9.00 -1.10 16.61
CA GLU A 76 -10.40 -0.87 17.00
C GLU A 76 -10.53 -0.42 18.47
N ARG A 77 -9.77 -1.03 19.37
CA ARG A 77 -9.76 -0.69 20.79
C ARG A 77 -9.14 0.68 21.07
N GLU A 78 -8.05 1.06 20.39
CA GLU A 78 -7.26 2.26 20.70
C GLU A 78 -7.61 3.48 19.86
N LEU A 79 -7.98 3.28 18.60
CA LEU A 79 -8.29 4.35 17.66
C LEU A 79 -9.75 4.37 17.21
N GLY A 80 -10.42 3.25 17.27
CA GLY A 80 -11.74 3.01 16.70
C GLY A 80 -11.66 2.14 15.43
N PRO A 81 -12.82 1.79 14.87
CA PRO A 81 -12.89 0.87 13.73
C PRO A 81 -12.24 1.46 12.49
N VAL A 82 -11.58 0.59 11.71
CA VAL A 82 -10.87 0.97 10.49
C VAL A 82 -11.86 1.37 9.39
N THR A 83 -11.80 2.63 8.96
CA THR A 83 -12.62 3.16 7.87
C THR A 83 -11.85 3.29 6.54
N LEU A 84 -10.51 3.25 6.61
CA LEU A 84 -9.62 3.26 5.45
C LEU A 84 -8.52 2.21 5.61
N LEU A 85 -8.45 1.29 4.66
CA LEU A 85 -7.31 0.38 4.52
C LEU A 85 -6.43 0.85 3.37
N VAL A 86 -5.12 1.05 3.63
CA VAL A 86 -4.10 1.17 2.59
C VAL A 86 -3.19 -0.06 2.67
N SER A 87 -3.42 -1.02 1.78
CA SER A 87 -2.62 -2.24 1.66
C SER A 87 -1.38 -1.96 0.81
N ASN A 88 -0.29 -1.57 1.49
CA ASN A 88 0.96 -1.16 0.86
C ASN A 88 2.12 -2.14 1.10
N ALA A 89 2.08 -2.95 2.17
CA ALA A 89 3.14 -3.91 2.47
C ALA A 89 3.47 -4.79 1.26
N GLY A 90 4.75 -4.91 0.97
CA GLY A 90 5.22 -5.72 -0.15
C GLY A 90 6.73 -5.88 -0.14
N VAL A 91 7.17 -6.97 -0.74
CA VAL A 91 8.58 -7.31 -0.97
C VAL A 91 8.80 -7.51 -2.45
N ALA A 92 10.03 -7.26 -2.90
CA ALA A 92 10.48 -7.47 -4.27
C ALA A 92 11.93 -7.92 -4.26
N GLU A 93 12.29 -8.71 -5.23
CA GLU A 93 13.67 -9.11 -5.52
C GLU A 93 13.78 -9.41 -7.00
N GLN A 94 14.77 -8.85 -7.66
CA GLN A 94 15.02 -9.10 -9.07
C GLN A 94 15.77 -10.41 -9.24
N GLN A 95 15.15 -11.36 -9.93
CA GLN A 95 15.71 -12.68 -10.21
C GLN A 95 15.32 -13.15 -11.61
N LEU A 96 16.23 -13.84 -12.30
CA LEU A 96 15.86 -14.59 -13.49
C LEU A 96 14.88 -15.70 -13.12
N PHE A 97 13.94 -16.00 -13.99
CA PHE A 97 12.86 -16.95 -13.68
C PHE A 97 13.37 -18.33 -13.22
N GLN A 98 14.45 -18.85 -13.84
CA GLN A 98 15.03 -20.13 -13.47
C GLN A 98 15.70 -20.14 -12.08
N ASP A 99 16.01 -18.97 -11.52
CA ASP A 99 16.71 -18.83 -10.24
C ASP A 99 15.74 -18.56 -9.08
N ILE A 100 14.45 -18.36 -9.38
CA ILE A 100 13.42 -18.15 -8.36
C ILE A 100 13.20 -19.44 -7.58
N SER A 101 13.55 -19.44 -6.29
CA SER A 101 13.30 -20.59 -5.42
C SER A 101 11.81 -20.73 -5.09
N PRO A 102 11.29 -21.97 -4.86
CA PRO A 102 9.93 -22.18 -4.39
C PRO A 102 9.60 -21.42 -3.09
N ASP A 103 10.57 -21.31 -2.17
CA ASP A 103 10.39 -20.62 -0.90
C ASP A 103 10.23 -19.11 -1.10
N TRP A 104 11.04 -18.51 -1.98
CA TRP A 104 10.90 -17.09 -2.32
C TRP A 104 9.59 -16.84 -3.06
N TRP A 105 9.23 -17.69 -4.03
CA TRP A 105 7.94 -17.62 -4.71
C TRP A 105 6.79 -17.62 -3.70
N LYS A 106 6.79 -18.56 -2.76
CA LYS A 106 5.78 -18.62 -1.70
C LYS A 106 5.78 -17.35 -0.85
N ARG A 107 6.96 -16.90 -0.40
CA ARG A 107 7.08 -15.71 0.47
C ARG A 107 6.55 -14.44 -0.18
N ILE A 108 6.88 -14.20 -1.46
CA ILE A 108 6.41 -12.99 -2.16
C ILE A 108 4.88 -13.00 -2.34
N PHE A 109 4.27 -14.15 -2.60
CA PHE A 109 2.81 -14.27 -2.65
C PHE A 109 2.18 -14.13 -1.27
N ASP A 110 2.76 -14.70 -0.24
CA ASP A 110 2.26 -14.60 1.14
C ASP A 110 2.23 -13.15 1.62
N VAL A 111 3.28 -12.37 1.33
CA VAL A 111 3.33 -10.97 1.73
C VAL A 111 2.46 -10.10 0.83
N ASN A 112 2.72 -10.13 -0.48
CA ASN A 112 2.15 -9.14 -1.40
C ASN A 112 0.66 -9.38 -1.67
N LEU A 113 0.22 -10.64 -1.77
CA LEU A 113 -1.16 -11.00 -2.12
C LEU A 113 -1.96 -11.49 -0.91
N ASN A 114 -1.47 -12.54 -0.20
CA ASN A 114 -2.20 -13.09 0.94
C ASN A 114 -2.29 -12.06 2.07
N GLY A 115 -1.24 -11.26 2.30
CA GLY A 115 -1.26 -10.17 3.26
C GLY A 115 -2.32 -9.11 2.96
N ALA A 116 -2.47 -8.74 1.69
CA ALA A 116 -3.51 -7.82 1.25
C ALA A 116 -4.92 -8.42 1.47
N PHE A 117 -5.11 -9.69 1.17
CA PHE A 117 -6.35 -10.43 1.42
C PHE A 117 -6.66 -10.49 2.93
N HIS A 118 -5.68 -10.84 3.77
CA HIS A 118 -5.87 -10.89 5.23
C HIS A 118 -6.32 -9.56 5.79
N CYS A 119 -5.65 -8.46 5.41
CA CYS A 119 -5.98 -7.12 5.88
C CYS A 119 -7.37 -6.68 5.41
N ALA A 120 -7.70 -6.89 4.13
CA ALA A 120 -9.01 -6.54 3.59
C ALA A 120 -10.12 -7.29 4.33
N GLN A 121 -9.96 -8.61 4.52
CA GLN A 121 -10.96 -9.43 5.19
C GLN A 121 -11.11 -9.08 6.68
N ALA A 122 -10.03 -8.67 7.36
CA ALA A 122 -10.07 -8.30 8.78
C ALA A 122 -10.82 -6.99 9.05
N VAL A 123 -10.73 -6.01 8.13
CA VAL A 123 -11.42 -4.70 8.30
C VAL A 123 -12.83 -4.67 7.71
N LEU A 124 -13.18 -5.63 6.85
CA LEU A 124 -14.43 -5.67 6.10
C LEU A 124 -15.69 -5.74 6.96
N PRO A 125 -15.77 -6.53 8.06
CA PRO A 125 -16.99 -6.65 8.85
C PRO A 125 -17.55 -5.32 9.33
N HIS A 126 -16.69 -4.42 9.82
CA HIS A 126 -17.13 -3.09 10.26
C HIS A 126 -17.59 -2.22 9.08
N MET A 127 -16.84 -2.23 7.97
CA MET A 127 -17.21 -1.45 6.78
C MET A 127 -18.57 -1.89 6.22
N LEU A 128 -18.87 -3.20 6.23
CA LEU A 128 -20.17 -3.74 5.84
C LEU A 128 -21.29 -3.30 6.79
N HIS A 129 -21.03 -3.33 8.11
CA HIS A 129 -22.02 -2.91 9.11
C HIS A 129 -22.40 -1.43 8.96
N GLU A 130 -21.42 -0.56 8.70
CA GLU A 130 -21.62 0.88 8.54
C GLU A 130 -22.06 1.29 7.13
N HIS A 131 -22.10 0.37 6.17
CA HIS A 131 -22.31 0.66 4.76
C HIS A 131 -21.39 1.77 4.25
N SER A 132 -20.14 1.79 4.70
CA SER A 132 -19.17 2.82 4.39
C SER A 132 -17.75 2.31 4.61
N GLY A 133 -16.85 2.61 3.68
CA GLY A 133 -15.45 2.25 3.79
C GLY A 133 -14.67 2.56 2.53
N CYS A 134 -13.34 2.55 2.66
CA CYS A 134 -12.45 2.69 1.53
C CYS A 134 -11.26 1.73 1.68
N MET A 135 -10.95 1.01 0.61
CA MET A 135 -9.75 0.19 0.52
C MET A 135 -8.91 0.64 -0.67
N ILE A 136 -7.63 0.88 -0.45
CA ILE A 136 -6.69 1.27 -1.49
C ILE A 136 -5.53 0.28 -1.46
N PHE A 137 -5.32 -0.41 -2.59
CA PHE A 137 -4.23 -1.34 -2.76
C PHE A 137 -3.08 -0.67 -3.52
N VAL A 138 -1.86 -0.85 -3.05
CA VAL A 138 -0.66 -0.39 -3.76
C VAL A 138 -0.15 -1.51 -4.65
N SER A 139 -0.44 -1.40 -5.95
CA SER A 139 0.07 -2.29 -6.98
C SER A 139 1.43 -1.79 -7.50
N SER A 140 1.63 -1.75 -8.79
CA SER A 140 2.83 -1.27 -9.50
C SER A 140 2.49 -1.08 -10.97
N ILE A 141 3.35 -0.39 -11.73
CA ILE A 141 3.35 -0.47 -13.19
C ILE A 141 3.48 -1.93 -13.65
N TRP A 142 4.22 -2.76 -12.92
CA TRP A 142 4.32 -4.21 -13.16
C TRP A 142 3.06 -5.01 -12.75
N GLY A 143 1.99 -4.34 -12.35
CA GLY A 143 0.67 -4.95 -12.16
C GLY A 143 -0.18 -4.98 -13.43
N SER A 144 0.22 -4.28 -14.49
CA SER A 144 -0.43 -4.28 -15.79
C SER A 144 0.52 -4.59 -16.95
N HIS A 145 1.84 -4.61 -16.70
CA HIS A 145 2.88 -4.91 -17.67
C HIS A 145 3.86 -5.94 -17.12
N GLY A 146 4.43 -6.75 -17.99
CA GLY A 146 5.53 -7.65 -17.63
C GLY A 146 6.89 -6.94 -17.64
N ALA A 147 7.82 -7.46 -16.82
CA ALA A 147 9.21 -7.02 -16.83
C ALA A 147 10.16 -8.20 -16.66
N SER A 148 11.31 -8.13 -17.32
CA SER A 148 12.39 -9.10 -17.13
C SER A 148 12.88 -9.04 -15.67
N CYS A 149 13.23 -10.18 -15.11
CA CYS A 149 13.67 -10.36 -13.72
C CYS A 149 12.63 -10.00 -12.64
N GLU A 150 11.40 -9.66 -13.00
CA GLU A 150 10.31 -9.26 -12.09
C GLU A 150 9.14 -10.26 -12.09
N THR A 151 9.33 -11.48 -12.59
CA THR A 151 8.24 -12.44 -12.82
C THR A 151 7.37 -12.67 -11.58
N ALA A 152 7.99 -12.97 -10.42
CA ALA A 152 7.24 -13.22 -9.19
C ALA A 152 6.55 -11.96 -8.67
N TYR A 153 7.23 -10.81 -8.69
CA TYR A 153 6.68 -9.53 -8.26
C TYR A 153 5.52 -9.09 -9.15
N ALA A 154 5.73 -9.10 -10.47
CA ALA A 154 4.69 -8.73 -11.43
C ALA A 154 3.45 -9.62 -11.29
N ALA A 155 3.61 -10.94 -11.12
CA ALA A 155 2.50 -11.85 -10.90
C ALA A 155 1.66 -11.46 -9.67
N THR A 156 2.32 -11.12 -8.54
CA THR A 156 1.59 -10.66 -7.34
C THR A 156 0.88 -9.32 -7.57
N LYS A 157 1.50 -8.38 -8.30
CA LYS A 157 0.92 -7.05 -8.55
C LYS A 157 -0.23 -7.09 -9.55
N HIS A 158 -0.21 -7.99 -10.53
CA HIS A 158 -1.38 -8.30 -11.37
C HIS A 158 -2.53 -8.89 -10.55
N ALA A 159 -2.22 -9.84 -9.66
CA ALA A 159 -3.22 -10.45 -8.78
C ALA A 159 -3.89 -9.41 -7.86
N ILE A 160 -3.15 -8.42 -7.35
CA ILE A 160 -3.69 -7.31 -6.55
C ILE A 160 -4.70 -6.48 -7.36
N ILE A 161 -4.43 -6.20 -8.63
CA ILE A 161 -5.38 -5.48 -9.48
C ILE A 161 -6.65 -6.31 -9.67
N GLY A 162 -6.52 -7.62 -9.92
CA GLY A 162 -7.66 -8.53 -10.02
C GLY A 162 -8.48 -8.57 -8.73
N LEU A 163 -7.82 -8.72 -7.58
CA LEU A 163 -8.46 -8.70 -6.26
C LEU A 163 -9.22 -7.39 -6.02
N SER A 164 -8.58 -6.25 -6.27
CA SER A 164 -9.19 -4.92 -6.09
C SER A 164 -10.44 -4.74 -6.95
N ARG A 165 -10.39 -5.12 -8.22
CA ARG A 165 -11.54 -5.00 -9.14
C ARG A 165 -12.71 -5.90 -8.72
N SER A 166 -12.42 -7.12 -8.28
CA SER A 166 -13.46 -8.05 -7.80
C SER A 166 -14.11 -7.54 -6.53
N LEU A 167 -13.31 -7.09 -5.56
CA LEU A 167 -13.82 -6.48 -4.33
C LEU A 167 -14.63 -5.19 -4.61
N ALA A 168 -14.19 -4.37 -5.57
CA ALA A 168 -14.93 -3.18 -5.96
C ALA A 168 -16.34 -3.51 -6.48
N ALA A 169 -16.45 -4.53 -7.35
CA ALA A 169 -17.74 -4.97 -7.88
C ALA A 169 -18.64 -5.55 -6.79
N GLU A 170 -18.08 -6.34 -5.87
CA GLU A 170 -18.81 -7.01 -4.81
C GLU A 170 -19.27 -6.02 -3.72
N LEU A 171 -18.43 -5.05 -3.35
CA LEU A 171 -18.63 -4.19 -2.19
C LEU A 171 -19.28 -2.83 -2.52
N ALA A 172 -19.33 -2.44 -3.80
CA ALA A 172 -19.95 -1.17 -4.21
C ALA A 172 -21.42 -1.04 -3.75
N PRO A 173 -22.28 -2.08 -3.83
CA PRO A 173 -23.65 -2.01 -3.31
C PRO A 173 -23.73 -1.73 -1.81
N SER A 174 -22.67 -2.04 -1.06
CA SER A 174 -22.54 -1.76 0.37
C SER A 174 -21.90 -0.42 0.69
N GLY A 175 -21.71 0.47 -0.29
CA GLY A 175 -21.13 1.79 -0.08
C GLY A 175 -19.60 1.78 0.17
N ILE A 176 -18.93 0.66 -0.07
CA ILE A 176 -17.48 0.52 0.13
C ILE A 176 -16.77 0.71 -1.21
N ARG A 177 -15.81 1.64 -1.26
CA ARG A 177 -15.00 1.88 -2.46
C ARG A 177 -13.68 1.12 -2.38
N VAL A 178 -13.28 0.51 -3.48
CA VAL A 178 -12.03 -0.23 -3.58
C VAL A 178 -11.29 0.20 -4.85
N ASN A 179 -10.05 0.69 -4.69
CA ASN A 179 -9.22 1.15 -5.81
C ASN A 179 -7.77 0.69 -5.66
N CYS A 180 -7.01 0.80 -6.74
CA CYS A 180 -5.57 0.61 -6.75
C CYS A 180 -4.85 1.93 -7.05
N VAL A 181 -3.65 2.10 -6.49
CA VAL A 181 -2.62 2.99 -7.02
C VAL A 181 -1.53 2.11 -7.63
N ALA A 182 -1.06 2.44 -8.82
CA ALA A 182 0.03 1.75 -9.52
C ALA A 182 1.22 2.69 -9.69
N PRO A 183 2.17 2.71 -8.72
CA PRO A 183 3.36 3.53 -8.81
C PRO A 183 4.31 3.06 -9.92
N GLY A 184 5.01 4.01 -10.54
CA GLY A 184 6.20 3.73 -11.34
C GLY A 184 7.45 3.56 -10.47
N VAL A 185 8.59 4.06 -10.95
CA VAL A 185 9.85 4.04 -10.21
C VAL A 185 9.86 5.20 -9.20
N ILE A 186 9.69 4.87 -7.93
CA ILE A 186 9.62 5.83 -6.82
C ILE A 186 10.89 5.76 -5.99
N ASP A 187 11.47 6.92 -5.67
CA ASP A 187 12.70 7.06 -4.88
C ASP A 187 12.49 6.54 -3.44
N THR A 188 12.81 5.28 -3.23
CA THR A 188 12.66 4.55 -1.96
C THR A 188 13.80 3.56 -1.80
N ASP A 189 14.01 3.07 -0.58
CA ASP A 189 15.02 2.03 -0.30
C ASP A 189 14.87 0.80 -1.22
N MET A 190 13.64 0.48 -1.65
CA MET A 190 13.37 -0.67 -2.53
C MET A 190 14.07 -0.56 -3.88
N VAL A 191 14.17 0.64 -4.44
CA VAL A 191 14.81 0.86 -5.75
C VAL A 191 16.28 1.26 -5.62
N GLN A 192 16.73 1.74 -4.47
CA GLN A 192 18.13 2.14 -4.25
C GLN A 192 19.12 0.97 -4.43
N VAL A 193 18.66 -0.26 -4.30
CA VAL A 193 19.48 -1.46 -4.56
C VAL A 193 19.96 -1.56 -6.02
N LEU A 194 19.30 -0.87 -6.96
CA LEU A 194 19.68 -0.82 -8.38
C LEU A 194 20.94 0.03 -8.62
N GLY A 195 21.33 0.85 -7.64
CA GLY A 195 22.45 1.75 -7.76
C GLY A 195 22.10 3.06 -8.49
N ARG A 196 22.85 4.11 -8.14
CA ARG A 196 22.58 5.49 -8.59
C ARG A 196 22.63 5.63 -10.11
N GLU A 197 23.64 5.05 -10.75
CA GLU A 197 23.81 5.14 -12.21
C GLU A 197 22.62 4.57 -12.98
N THR A 198 22.13 3.39 -12.55
CA THR A 198 20.94 2.76 -13.13
C THR A 198 19.68 3.61 -12.95
N LEU A 199 19.51 4.18 -11.76
CA LEU A 199 18.36 5.04 -11.45
C LEU A 199 18.39 6.35 -12.25
N ASP A 200 19.55 6.95 -12.42
CA ASP A 200 19.73 8.15 -13.22
C ASP A 200 19.49 7.86 -14.72
N ALA A 201 19.94 6.71 -15.24
CA ALA A 201 19.65 6.27 -16.61
C ALA A 201 18.13 6.02 -16.79
N LEU A 202 17.47 5.29 -15.90
CA LEU A 202 16.01 5.09 -15.92
C LEU A 202 15.25 6.43 -15.95
N ALA A 203 15.68 7.38 -15.11
CA ALA A 203 15.06 8.68 -15.04
C ALA A 203 15.20 9.48 -16.34
N GLN A 204 16.37 9.43 -16.98
CA GLN A 204 16.68 10.24 -18.16
C GLN A 204 16.19 9.62 -19.47
N GLU A 205 16.25 8.28 -19.58
CA GLU A 205 16.06 7.57 -20.84
C GLU A 205 14.68 6.91 -20.96
N THR A 206 14.05 6.58 -19.81
CA THR A 206 12.81 5.78 -19.79
C THR A 206 11.61 6.53 -19.27
N ILE A 207 11.77 7.39 -18.26
CA ILE A 207 10.66 8.12 -17.66
C ILE A 207 10.46 9.46 -18.37
N PRO A 208 9.32 9.69 -19.07
CA PRO A 208 9.10 10.94 -19.82
C PRO A 208 9.19 12.22 -18.96
N MET A 209 8.83 12.15 -17.68
CA MET A 209 9.00 13.29 -16.75
C MET A 209 10.47 13.53 -16.33
N GLY A 210 11.44 12.74 -16.80
CA GLY A 210 12.87 12.92 -16.58
C GLY A 210 13.34 12.75 -15.14
N ARG A 211 12.56 12.11 -14.27
CA ARG A 211 12.90 11.91 -12.85
C ARG A 211 12.16 10.74 -12.23
N LEU A 212 12.69 10.25 -11.13
CA LEU A 212 11.94 9.34 -10.26
C LEU A 212 10.74 10.06 -9.60
N GLY A 213 9.69 9.30 -9.30
CA GLY A 213 8.62 9.77 -8.45
C GLY A 213 9.05 9.87 -6.99
N LYS A 214 8.35 10.68 -6.20
CA LYS A 214 8.58 10.78 -4.76
C LYS A 214 7.48 10.04 -3.99
N PRO A 215 7.78 9.44 -2.83
CA PRO A 215 6.78 8.81 -1.98
C PRO A 215 5.56 9.69 -1.69
N GLU A 216 5.79 11.01 -1.51
CA GLU A 216 4.72 11.97 -1.23
C GLU A 216 3.76 12.17 -2.42
N GLU A 217 4.20 11.92 -3.65
CA GLU A 217 3.34 11.99 -4.84
C GLU A 217 2.34 10.83 -4.86
N ILE A 218 2.79 9.64 -4.46
CA ILE A 218 1.92 8.48 -4.29
C ILE A 218 0.99 8.65 -3.09
N ALA A 219 1.49 9.21 -1.99
CA ALA A 219 0.67 9.52 -0.81
C ALA A 219 -0.48 10.49 -1.14
N ARG A 220 -0.23 11.50 -2.00
CA ARG A 220 -1.30 12.40 -2.49
C ARG A 220 -2.34 11.70 -3.36
N ALA A 221 -1.91 10.75 -4.21
CA ALA A 221 -2.83 9.93 -5.00
C ALA A 221 -3.72 9.05 -4.11
N VAL A 222 -3.14 8.46 -3.06
CA VAL A 222 -3.89 7.71 -2.04
C VAL A 222 -4.89 8.63 -1.32
N LEU A 223 -4.46 9.81 -0.89
CA LEU A 223 -5.31 10.76 -0.19
C LEU A 223 -6.49 11.22 -1.07
N TYR A 224 -6.24 11.52 -2.35
CA TYR A 224 -7.29 11.82 -3.33
C TYR A 224 -8.32 10.68 -3.44
N LEU A 225 -7.87 9.45 -3.59
CA LEU A 225 -8.77 8.28 -3.66
C LEU A 225 -9.54 8.07 -2.35
N ALA A 226 -8.96 8.40 -1.21
CA ALA A 226 -9.60 8.29 0.09
C ALA A 226 -10.69 9.34 0.31
N GLU A 227 -10.42 10.62 -0.01
CA GLU A 227 -11.21 11.78 0.38
C GLU A 227 -12.10 12.32 -0.74
N ASP A 228 -11.54 12.54 -1.93
CA ASP A 228 -12.18 13.33 -2.98
C ASP A 228 -12.87 12.47 -4.05
N ALA A 229 -12.42 11.25 -4.25
CA ALA A 229 -12.89 10.35 -5.31
C ALA A 229 -14.18 9.58 -4.92
N SER A 230 -15.22 10.27 -4.48
CA SER A 230 -16.44 9.66 -3.92
C SER A 230 -17.22 8.80 -4.92
N TYR A 231 -17.07 9.02 -6.21
CA TYR A 231 -17.74 8.27 -7.29
C TYR A 231 -16.75 7.36 -8.06
N THR A 232 -15.62 6.98 -7.41
CA THR A 232 -14.55 6.17 -8.02
C THR A 232 -14.36 4.87 -7.26
N THR A 233 -14.60 3.74 -7.93
CA THR A 233 -14.32 2.39 -7.42
C THR A 233 -13.88 1.49 -8.59
N GLY A 234 -13.08 0.45 -8.31
CA GLY A 234 -12.56 -0.49 -9.30
C GLY A 234 -11.47 0.07 -10.21
N GLN A 235 -10.96 1.27 -9.94
CA GLN A 235 -9.99 1.93 -10.80
C GLN A 235 -8.55 1.63 -10.38
N VAL A 236 -7.65 1.71 -11.35
CA VAL A 236 -6.19 1.66 -11.15
C VAL A 236 -5.64 3.03 -11.54
N LEU A 237 -5.27 3.82 -10.53
CA LEU A 237 -4.64 5.12 -10.74
C LEU A 237 -3.13 4.93 -10.93
N GLN A 238 -2.68 5.05 -12.17
CA GLN A 238 -1.28 4.97 -12.52
C GLN A 238 -0.56 6.28 -12.18
N CYS A 239 0.57 6.18 -11.48
CA CYS A 239 1.40 7.31 -11.03
C CYS A 239 2.86 7.01 -11.34
N ASP A 240 3.27 7.14 -12.61
CA ASP A 240 4.53 6.59 -13.13
C ASP A 240 5.38 7.58 -13.92
N GLY A 241 5.00 8.86 -13.96
CA GLY A 241 5.74 9.87 -14.72
C GLY A 241 5.68 9.69 -16.23
N GLY A 242 4.70 8.90 -16.73
CA GLY A 242 4.52 8.58 -18.14
C GLY A 242 5.34 7.38 -18.61
N PHE A 243 5.83 6.55 -17.70
CA PHE A 243 6.59 5.34 -18.01
C PHE A 243 5.83 4.43 -19.00
N PHE A 244 4.52 4.28 -18.77
CA PHE A 244 3.59 3.66 -19.71
C PHE A 244 2.48 4.63 -20.07
N ILE A 245 2.39 5.00 -21.34
CA ILE A 245 1.33 5.83 -21.90
C ILE A 245 0.45 4.92 -22.76
N GLY A 246 -0.79 4.68 -22.35
CA GLY A 246 -1.73 3.84 -23.10
C GLY A 246 -3.07 3.72 -22.41
#